data_59a9f0caad15b0c7a1791266206fcd4c
#
_entry.id   59a9f0caad15b0c7a1791266206fcd4c
#
_cell.length_a   1.000
_cell.length_b   1.000
_cell.length_c   1.000
_cell.angle_alpha   90.00
_cell.angle_beta   90.00
_cell.angle_gamma   90.00
#
_symmetry.space_group_name_H-M   'P 1'
#
loop_
_entity.id
_entity.type
_entity.pdbx_description
1 polymer ?
#
loop_
_entity_poly.entity_id
_entity_poly.type
_entity_poly.pdbx_seq_one_letter_code
_entity_poly.pdbx_strand_id
1 'polypeptide(L)'
;MSSKLCPKIILEGTRLTLKTEIAFALNEHPCIVGPRKYRYHSPIISAEWCAFTNFPWGRGLINFEPHEEVLALETYQTWVHLLELLRYYSWIVDRFHISTRSYQLQAYGKDYDFRWLEERLAALGFHLVFCTRTPESFEQARAERLKVSGNPTQYDDLQVFIEEQELLRRLVGESILPTLELDISNGNVAGAVDGIADWMTETGGLWAKRRI
;
A
#
# COMPACT_ATOMS: atom_id res chain seq x y z
N MET A 1 2.68 -6.62 31.23
CA MET A 1 1.60 -5.87 30.53
C MET A 1 1.55 -6.40 29.11
N SER A 2 0.37 -6.85 28.64
CA SER A 2 0.19 -7.32 27.27
C SER A 2 0.27 -6.14 26.29
N SER A 3 0.99 -6.31 25.19
CA SER A 3 0.99 -5.34 24.09
C SER A 3 -0.38 -5.31 23.44
N LYS A 4 -0.78 -4.15 22.90
CA LYS A 4 -2.04 -4.01 22.15
C LYS A 4 -1.83 -4.54 20.72
N LEU A 5 -2.72 -5.38 20.22
CA LEU A 5 -2.81 -5.75 18.82
C LEU A 5 -3.09 -4.50 17.98
N CYS A 6 -2.19 -4.18 17.07
CA CYS A 6 -2.20 -2.90 16.37
C CYS A 6 -1.38 -2.98 15.05
N PRO A 7 -1.72 -3.92 14.14
CA PRO A 7 -1.02 -4.05 12.88
C PRO A 7 -1.13 -2.78 12.03
N LYS A 8 -0.04 -2.43 11.36
CA LYS A 8 0.01 -1.30 10.43
C LYS A 8 0.74 -1.75 9.17
N ILE A 9 0.00 -1.81 8.07
CA ILE A 9 0.46 -2.39 6.81
C ILE A 9 0.28 -1.37 5.69
N ILE A 10 1.31 -1.19 4.87
CA ILE A 10 1.25 -0.49 3.60
C ILE A 10 1.37 -1.54 2.50
N LEU A 11 0.43 -1.54 1.57
CA LEU A 11 0.44 -2.38 0.38
C LEU A 11 0.91 -1.55 -0.82
N GLU A 12 2.02 -1.93 -1.42
CA GLU A 12 2.54 -1.30 -2.63
C GLU A 12 2.59 -2.31 -3.78
N GLY A 13 2.61 -1.82 -4.99
CA GLY A 13 2.65 -2.64 -6.21
C GLY A 13 1.94 -1.97 -7.36
N THR A 14 2.21 -2.42 -8.58
CA THR A 14 1.54 -1.93 -9.78
C THR A 14 0.08 -2.37 -9.85
N ARG A 15 -0.64 -1.95 -10.89
CA ARG A 15 -1.99 -2.48 -11.17
C ARG A 15 -1.96 -3.99 -11.40
N LEU A 16 -3.11 -4.64 -11.24
CA LEU A 16 -3.30 -6.09 -11.40
C LEU A 16 -2.63 -6.97 -10.32
N THR A 17 -2.07 -6.40 -9.25
CA THR A 17 -1.44 -7.15 -8.14
C THR A 17 -2.37 -7.40 -6.94
N LEU A 18 -3.68 -7.28 -7.12
CA LEU A 18 -4.73 -7.64 -6.14
C LEU A 18 -4.60 -6.96 -4.77
N LYS A 19 -3.93 -5.79 -4.68
CA LYS A 19 -3.72 -5.08 -3.40
C LYS A 19 -5.01 -4.77 -2.65
N THR A 20 -6.02 -4.32 -3.37
CA THR A 20 -7.31 -3.97 -2.78
C THR A 20 -8.02 -5.21 -2.23
N GLU A 21 -8.01 -6.32 -2.97
CA GLU A 21 -8.53 -7.61 -2.53
C GLU A 21 -7.78 -8.13 -1.29
N ILE A 22 -6.45 -8.00 -1.30
CA ILE A 22 -5.59 -8.33 -0.14
C ILE A 22 -5.91 -7.43 1.05
N ALA A 23 -6.09 -6.12 0.86
CA ALA A 23 -6.44 -5.17 1.92
C ALA A 23 -7.75 -5.56 2.62
N PHE A 24 -8.78 -5.90 1.84
CA PHE A 24 -10.06 -6.37 2.41
C PHE A 24 -9.93 -7.70 3.12
N ALA A 25 -9.21 -8.66 2.55
CA ALA A 25 -9.00 -9.97 3.16
C ALA A 25 -8.17 -9.88 4.45
N LEU A 26 -7.14 -9.02 4.51
CA LEU A 26 -6.39 -8.72 5.72
C LEU A 26 -7.29 -8.14 6.82
N ASN A 27 -8.25 -7.31 6.45
CA ASN A 27 -9.19 -6.70 7.40
C ASN A 27 -10.20 -7.70 7.98
N GLU A 28 -10.26 -8.91 7.46
CA GLU A 28 -11.08 -10.02 7.97
C GLU A 28 -10.22 -11.13 8.58
N HIS A 29 -8.89 -11.11 8.42
CA HIS A 29 -8.01 -12.19 8.86
C HIS A 29 -7.89 -12.24 10.39
N PRO A 30 -8.06 -13.41 11.05
CA PRO A 30 -8.11 -13.52 12.51
C PRO A 30 -6.90 -12.97 13.25
N CYS A 31 -5.68 -13.18 12.73
CA CYS A 31 -4.45 -12.67 13.35
C CYS A 31 -4.33 -11.13 13.27
N ILE A 32 -4.87 -10.52 12.21
CA ILE A 32 -4.87 -9.08 12.01
C ILE A 32 -5.97 -8.40 12.84
N VAL A 33 -7.15 -9.00 12.83
CA VAL A 33 -8.34 -8.51 13.53
C VAL A 33 -8.27 -8.78 15.02
N GLY A 34 -7.79 -9.97 15.40
CA GLY A 34 -7.81 -10.45 16.78
C GLY A 34 -9.25 -10.68 17.30
N PRO A 35 -9.42 -10.84 18.62
CA PRO A 35 -10.70 -11.15 19.25
C PRO A 35 -11.60 -9.89 19.35
N ARG A 36 -11.86 -9.22 18.22
CA ARG A 36 -12.68 -8.00 18.17
C ARG A 36 -14.12 -8.32 17.84
N LYS A 37 -15.02 -7.58 18.48
CA LYS A 37 -16.46 -7.76 18.29
C LYS A 37 -17.00 -7.05 17.05
N TYR A 38 -16.31 -6.00 16.57
CA TYR A 38 -16.76 -5.15 15.48
C TYR A 38 -15.73 -5.07 14.36
N ARG A 39 -16.20 -4.91 13.12
CA ARG A 39 -15.36 -4.88 11.89
C ARG A 39 -14.59 -3.56 11.66
N TYR A 40 -14.93 -2.47 12.37
CA TYR A 40 -14.36 -1.12 12.15
C TYR A 40 -13.02 -0.87 12.86
N HIS A 41 -12.18 -1.88 12.96
CA HIS A 41 -10.97 -1.81 13.79
C HIS A 41 -9.67 -1.61 13.04
N SER A 42 -9.67 -1.78 11.72
CA SER A 42 -8.52 -1.57 10.85
C SER A 42 -8.97 -0.84 9.59
N PRO A 43 -9.12 0.49 9.65
CA PRO A 43 -9.55 1.24 8.48
C PRO A 43 -8.58 1.04 7.35
N ILE A 44 -9.15 0.87 6.15
CA ILE A 44 -8.43 0.88 4.89
C ILE A 44 -8.46 2.30 4.38
N ILE A 45 -7.28 2.87 4.12
CA ILE A 45 -7.12 4.15 3.43
C ILE A 45 -6.31 3.92 2.16
N SER A 46 -6.52 4.75 1.15
CA SER A 46 -5.82 4.61 -0.11
C SER A 46 -5.37 5.96 -0.63
N ALA A 47 -4.07 6.08 -0.93
CA ALA A 47 -3.55 7.26 -1.61
C ALA A 47 -4.05 7.37 -3.06
N GLU A 48 -4.38 6.24 -3.70
CA GLU A 48 -4.97 6.23 -5.04
C GLU A 48 -6.35 6.91 -5.09
N TRP A 49 -7.13 6.80 -3.99
CA TRP A 49 -8.47 7.40 -3.88
C TRP A 49 -8.48 8.76 -3.21
N CYS A 50 -7.32 9.26 -2.76
CA CYS A 50 -7.16 10.61 -2.25
C CYS A 50 -7.08 11.60 -3.43
N ALA A 51 -8.24 12.01 -3.93
CA ALA A 51 -8.34 12.83 -5.13
C ALA A 51 -8.30 14.34 -4.82
N PHE A 52 -7.59 15.09 -5.68
CA PHE A 52 -7.55 16.55 -5.66
C PHE A 52 -8.50 17.17 -6.69
N THR A 53 -9.10 16.35 -7.56
CA THR A 53 -10.03 16.77 -8.60
C THR A 53 -11.41 16.16 -8.38
N ASN A 54 -12.45 16.85 -8.82
CA ASN A 54 -13.84 16.45 -8.64
C ASN A 54 -14.42 15.73 -9.88
N PHE A 55 -13.70 14.76 -10.42
CA PHE A 55 -14.22 13.89 -11.48
C PHE A 55 -13.58 12.49 -11.39
N PRO A 56 -14.26 11.46 -11.93
CA PRO A 56 -13.74 10.10 -11.94
C PRO A 56 -12.37 10.03 -12.61
N TRP A 57 -11.47 9.23 -12.05
CA TRP A 57 -10.10 9.03 -12.56
C TRP A 57 -9.25 10.29 -12.57
N GLY A 58 -9.63 11.27 -11.75
CA GLY A 58 -8.90 12.53 -11.60
C GLY A 58 -7.56 12.36 -10.90
N ARG A 59 -6.87 13.48 -10.75
CA ARG A 59 -5.59 13.55 -10.05
C ARG A 59 -5.77 13.51 -8.53
N GLY A 60 -4.77 12.98 -7.85
CA GLY A 60 -4.74 12.89 -6.40
C GLY A 60 -3.34 12.73 -5.85
N LEU A 61 -3.23 12.15 -4.66
CA LEU A 61 -2.01 12.10 -3.89
C LEU A 61 -0.85 11.34 -4.57
N ILE A 62 -1.14 10.41 -5.49
CA ILE A 62 -0.11 9.69 -6.24
C ILE A 62 0.29 10.45 -7.50
N ASN A 63 -0.69 10.91 -8.26
CA ASN A 63 -0.54 11.41 -9.62
C ASN A 63 -0.82 12.92 -9.74
N PHE A 64 -0.46 13.68 -8.71
CA PHE A 64 -0.60 15.13 -8.70
C PHE A 64 0.28 15.80 -9.78
N GLU A 65 -0.16 16.97 -10.24
CA GLU A 65 0.63 17.82 -11.14
C GLU A 65 1.61 18.71 -10.36
N PRO A 66 2.65 19.26 -11.03
CA PRO A 66 3.66 20.10 -10.36
C PRO A 66 3.09 21.26 -9.53
N HIS A 67 1.97 21.84 -9.96
CA HIS A 67 1.33 22.94 -9.22
C HIS A 67 0.55 22.47 -7.97
N GLU A 68 0.27 21.17 -7.85
CA GLU A 68 -0.43 20.54 -6.72
C GLU A 68 0.56 19.97 -5.67
N GLU A 69 1.86 20.09 -5.91
CA GLU A 69 2.91 19.49 -5.07
C GLU A 69 2.80 19.89 -3.60
N VAL A 70 2.57 21.17 -3.33
CA VAL A 70 2.45 21.68 -1.95
C VAL A 70 1.29 20.99 -1.25
N LEU A 71 0.14 20.89 -1.92
CA LEU A 71 -1.04 20.19 -1.38
C LEU A 71 -0.75 18.71 -1.12
N ALA A 72 -0.04 18.04 -2.03
CA ALA A 72 0.32 16.64 -1.86
C ALA A 72 1.23 16.43 -0.65
N LEU A 73 2.27 17.24 -0.48
CA LEU A 73 3.19 17.14 0.66
C LEU A 73 2.51 17.47 1.99
N GLU A 74 1.64 18.49 2.03
CA GLU A 74 0.81 18.80 3.20
C GLU A 74 -0.14 17.64 3.55
N THR A 75 -0.68 16.96 2.53
CA THR A 75 -1.53 15.78 2.74
C THR A 75 -0.74 14.65 3.40
N TYR A 76 0.48 14.36 2.95
CA TYR A 76 1.36 13.36 3.60
C TYR A 76 1.67 13.74 5.06
N GLN A 77 1.99 15.01 5.32
CA GLN A 77 2.23 15.51 6.69
C GLN A 77 1.00 15.35 7.57
N THR A 78 -0.17 15.67 7.05
CA THR A 78 -1.45 15.55 7.75
C THR A 78 -1.76 14.08 8.07
N TRP A 79 -1.58 13.18 7.10
CA TRP A 79 -1.84 11.76 7.32
C TRP A 79 -0.90 11.16 8.36
N VAL A 80 0.41 11.40 8.27
CA VAL A 80 1.34 10.84 9.25
C VAL A 80 1.10 11.43 10.64
N HIS A 81 0.70 12.70 10.75
CA HIS A 81 0.30 13.28 12.03
C HIS A 81 -0.96 12.60 12.60
N LEU A 82 -1.97 12.34 11.79
CA LEU A 82 -3.14 11.57 12.20
C LEU A 82 -2.75 10.16 12.69
N LEU A 83 -1.86 9.47 11.97
CA LEU A 83 -1.37 8.15 12.35
C LEU A 83 -0.62 8.18 13.69
N GLU A 84 0.11 9.24 13.99
CA GLU A 84 0.79 9.47 15.28
C GLU A 84 -0.17 9.72 16.43
N LEU A 85 -1.18 10.53 16.22
CA LEU A 85 -2.26 10.77 17.20
C LEU A 85 -3.01 9.47 17.52
N LEU A 86 -3.26 8.66 16.50
CA LEU A 86 -3.96 7.38 16.60
C LEU A 86 -3.00 6.18 16.63
N ARG A 87 -1.81 6.33 17.24
CA ARG A 87 -0.73 5.35 17.23
C ARG A 87 -1.11 3.93 17.68
N TYR A 88 -2.16 3.77 18.45
CA TYR A 88 -2.67 2.47 18.93
C TYR A 88 -3.86 1.97 18.12
N TYR A 89 -4.04 2.51 16.91
CA TYR A 89 -5.04 2.07 15.96
C TYR A 89 -4.38 1.25 14.85
N SER A 90 -5.07 0.22 14.36
CA SER A 90 -4.58 -0.57 13.22
C SER A 90 -4.86 0.17 11.93
N TRP A 91 -3.97 0.03 10.94
CA TRP A 91 -4.12 0.68 9.65
C TRP A 91 -3.73 -0.26 8.51
N ILE A 92 -4.50 -0.24 7.43
CA ILE A 92 -4.15 -0.83 6.15
C ILE A 92 -4.16 0.31 5.13
N VAL A 93 -3.03 0.52 4.46
CA VAL A 93 -2.86 1.59 3.47
C VAL A 93 -2.66 0.96 2.10
N ASP A 94 -3.62 1.13 1.19
CA ASP A 94 -3.55 0.67 -0.19
C ASP A 94 -2.91 1.76 -1.05
N ARG A 95 -1.67 1.54 -1.47
CA ARG A 95 -0.73 2.48 -2.09
C ARG A 95 -0.41 3.70 -1.22
N PHE A 96 0.84 4.10 -1.22
CA PHE A 96 1.27 5.27 -0.47
C PHE A 96 2.45 5.97 -1.16
N HIS A 97 3.45 6.39 -0.42
CA HIS A 97 4.55 7.22 -0.87
C HIS A 97 5.46 6.55 -1.93
N ILE A 98 5.63 5.23 -1.92
CA ILE A 98 6.43 4.54 -2.94
C ILE A 98 5.73 4.62 -4.30
N SER A 99 4.40 4.42 -4.35
CA SER A 99 3.61 4.62 -5.58
C SER A 99 3.70 6.06 -6.08
N THR A 100 3.73 7.06 -5.20
CA THR A 100 3.92 8.47 -5.58
C THR A 100 5.30 8.68 -6.18
N ARG A 101 6.38 8.19 -5.55
CA ARG A 101 7.74 8.26 -6.13
C ARG A 101 7.79 7.66 -7.52
N SER A 102 7.23 6.45 -7.68
CA SER A 102 7.20 5.75 -8.96
C SER A 102 6.51 6.58 -10.04
N TYR A 103 5.29 7.08 -9.75
CA TYR A 103 4.55 7.89 -10.72
C TYR A 103 5.27 9.18 -11.07
N GLN A 104 5.76 9.92 -10.10
CA GLN A 104 6.40 11.22 -10.31
C GLN A 104 7.72 11.10 -11.07
N LEU A 105 8.49 10.01 -10.83
CA LEU A 105 9.68 9.70 -11.61
C LEU A 105 9.34 9.41 -13.08
N GLN A 106 8.32 8.59 -13.33
CA GLN A 106 7.91 8.24 -14.69
C GLN A 106 7.31 9.41 -15.45
N ALA A 107 6.41 10.17 -14.81
CA ALA A 107 5.66 11.23 -15.46
C ALA A 107 6.45 12.54 -15.63
N TYR A 108 7.31 12.87 -14.66
CA TYR A 108 7.96 14.18 -14.59
C TYR A 108 9.48 14.11 -14.37
N GLY A 109 10.06 12.92 -14.25
CA GLY A 109 11.48 12.75 -13.93
C GLY A 109 11.87 13.26 -12.54
N LYS A 110 10.89 13.44 -11.65
CA LYS A 110 11.09 14.02 -10.32
C LYS A 110 10.95 12.96 -9.24
N ASP A 111 12.02 12.74 -8.48
CA ASP A 111 12.00 11.92 -7.27
C ASP A 111 11.69 12.76 -6.04
N TYR A 112 11.01 12.15 -5.07
CA TYR A 112 10.67 12.75 -3.78
C TYR A 112 11.36 12.00 -2.65
N ASP A 113 12.06 12.73 -1.80
CA ASP A 113 12.61 12.17 -0.59
C ASP A 113 11.52 12.06 0.50
N PHE A 114 11.05 10.83 0.72
CA PHE A 114 10.12 10.49 1.79
C PHE A 114 10.81 9.88 3.02
N ARG A 115 12.11 10.02 3.18
CA ARG A 115 12.84 9.50 4.35
C ARG A 115 12.24 10.00 5.67
N TRP A 116 11.91 11.28 5.73
CA TRP A 116 11.25 11.90 6.87
C TRP A 116 9.91 11.24 7.24
N LEU A 117 9.14 10.81 6.22
CA LEU A 117 7.87 10.12 6.40
C LEU A 117 8.10 8.69 6.92
N GLU A 118 9.00 7.95 6.30
CA GLU A 118 9.33 6.58 6.68
C GLU A 118 9.90 6.48 8.10
N GLU A 119 10.72 7.43 8.55
CA GLU A 119 11.21 7.49 9.93
C GLU A 119 10.06 7.57 10.94
N ARG A 120 9.04 8.38 10.66
CA ARG A 120 7.83 8.50 11.47
C ARG A 120 6.98 7.23 11.42
N LEU A 121 6.81 6.64 10.24
CA LEU A 121 6.08 5.38 10.05
C LEU A 121 6.79 4.21 10.75
N ALA A 122 8.12 4.12 10.66
CA ALA A 122 8.92 3.10 11.34
C ALA A 122 8.78 3.19 12.87
N ALA A 123 8.76 4.43 13.41
CA ALA A 123 8.52 4.67 14.84
C ALA A 123 7.12 4.22 15.29
N LEU A 124 6.14 4.21 14.39
CA LEU A 124 4.79 3.72 14.63
C LEU A 124 4.65 2.20 14.44
N GLY A 125 5.64 1.54 13.82
CA GLY A 125 5.64 0.11 13.55
C GLY A 125 4.95 -0.27 12.24
N PHE A 126 4.95 0.59 11.24
CA PHE A 126 4.48 0.24 9.90
C PHE A 126 5.39 -0.79 9.24
N HIS A 127 4.78 -1.68 8.47
CA HIS A 127 5.41 -2.70 7.64
C HIS A 127 4.93 -2.51 6.20
N LEU A 128 5.81 -2.76 5.24
CA LEU A 128 5.54 -2.60 3.82
C LEU A 128 5.45 -3.97 3.15
N VAL A 129 4.37 -4.21 2.43
CA VAL A 129 4.18 -5.39 1.59
C VAL A 129 4.20 -4.95 0.13
N PHE A 130 5.15 -5.44 -0.62
CA PHE A 130 5.27 -5.20 -2.05
C PHE A 130 4.68 -6.36 -2.83
N CYS A 131 3.49 -6.14 -3.40
CA CYS A 131 2.78 -7.14 -4.19
C CYS A 131 3.32 -7.16 -5.63
N THR A 132 3.80 -8.31 -6.07
CA THR A 132 4.42 -8.52 -7.39
C THR A 132 3.73 -9.61 -8.18
N ARG A 133 4.05 -9.68 -9.48
CA ARG A 133 3.67 -10.75 -10.41
C ARG A 133 4.81 -11.09 -11.32
N THR A 134 4.86 -12.34 -11.80
CA THR A 134 5.72 -12.65 -12.95
C THR A 134 5.16 -11.98 -14.22
N PRO A 135 6.01 -11.58 -15.17
CA PRO A 135 5.57 -10.94 -16.41
C PRO A 135 4.47 -11.72 -17.15
N GLU A 136 4.57 -13.05 -17.19
CA GLU A 136 3.64 -13.93 -17.88
C GLU A 136 2.24 -13.95 -17.22
N SER A 137 2.18 -13.74 -15.91
CA SER A 137 0.92 -13.78 -15.16
C SER A 137 0.05 -12.52 -15.31
N PHE A 138 0.61 -11.42 -15.86
CA PHE A 138 -0.15 -10.20 -16.10
C PHE A 138 -1.28 -10.39 -17.10
N GLU A 139 -1.10 -11.23 -18.13
CA GLU A 139 -2.13 -11.47 -19.13
C GLU A 139 -3.39 -12.13 -18.51
N GLN A 140 -3.19 -13.12 -17.65
CA GLN A 140 -4.30 -13.75 -16.93
C GLN A 140 -4.97 -12.75 -15.98
N ALA A 141 -4.19 -11.97 -15.23
CA ALA A 141 -4.71 -10.96 -14.31
C ALA A 141 -5.52 -9.88 -15.03
N ARG A 142 -5.07 -9.47 -16.23
CA ARG A 142 -5.81 -8.56 -17.13
C ARG A 142 -7.14 -9.16 -17.54
N ALA A 143 -7.15 -10.41 -18.00
CA ALA A 143 -8.38 -11.09 -18.44
C ALA A 143 -9.44 -11.13 -17.32
N GLU A 144 -9.02 -11.40 -16.08
CA GLU A 144 -9.92 -11.36 -14.92
C GLU A 144 -10.38 -9.93 -14.61
N ARG A 145 -9.49 -8.95 -14.64
CA ARG A 145 -9.82 -7.55 -14.34
C ARG A 145 -10.77 -6.94 -15.34
N LEU A 146 -10.67 -7.27 -16.63
CA LEU A 146 -11.54 -6.76 -17.69
C LEU A 146 -13.01 -7.16 -17.50
N LYS A 147 -13.30 -8.24 -16.75
CA LYS A 147 -14.68 -8.67 -16.45
C LYS A 147 -15.43 -7.67 -15.57
N VAL A 148 -14.71 -6.84 -14.79
CA VAL A 148 -15.29 -5.94 -13.78
C VAL A 148 -14.79 -4.50 -13.88
N SER A 149 -13.91 -4.17 -14.82
CA SER A 149 -13.33 -2.85 -14.94
C SER A 149 -14.30 -1.83 -15.53
N GLY A 150 -14.45 -0.69 -14.86
CA GLY A 150 -15.15 0.49 -15.40
C GLY A 150 -14.30 1.31 -16.38
N ASN A 151 -13.00 1.01 -16.50
CA ASN A 151 -12.07 1.67 -17.42
C ASN A 151 -11.12 0.61 -18.03
N PRO A 152 -11.59 -0.19 -19.01
CA PRO A 152 -10.81 -1.30 -19.55
C PRO A 152 -9.55 -0.87 -20.31
N THR A 153 -9.55 0.26 -20.98
CA THR A 153 -8.44 0.73 -21.83
C THR A 153 -7.15 0.99 -21.04
N GLN A 154 -7.24 1.22 -19.74
CA GLN A 154 -6.06 1.36 -18.89
C GLN A 154 -5.18 0.11 -18.78
N TYR A 155 -5.64 -1.02 -19.29
CA TYR A 155 -4.94 -2.33 -19.27
C TYR A 155 -4.48 -2.78 -20.65
N ASP A 156 -4.52 -1.91 -21.67
CA ASP A 156 -4.17 -2.28 -23.05
C ASP A 156 -2.69 -2.60 -23.21
N ASP A 157 -1.85 -1.87 -22.51
CA ASP A 157 -0.40 -2.06 -22.50
C ASP A 157 0.08 -2.65 -21.16
N LEU A 158 0.36 -3.94 -21.12
CA LEU A 158 0.86 -4.64 -19.93
C LEU A 158 2.34 -4.35 -19.66
N GLN A 159 3.10 -3.95 -20.67
CA GLN A 159 4.52 -3.65 -20.51
C GLN A 159 4.73 -2.48 -19.54
N VAL A 160 3.84 -1.51 -19.55
CA VAL A 160 3.85 -0.38 -18.59
C VAL A 160 3.82 -0.86 -17.15
N PHE A 161 3.03 -1.89 -16.83
CA PHE A 161 2.94 -2.43 -15.46
C PHE A 161 4.16 -3.26 -15.07
N ILE A 162 4.75 -3.97 -16.03
CA ILE A 162 5.99 -4.71 -15.81
C ILE A 162 7.13 -3.73 -15.48
N GLU A 163 7.26 -2.67 -16.26
CA GLU A 163 8.27 -1.62 -16.04
C GLU A 163 8.04 -0.83 -14.74
N GLU A 164 6.77 -0.49 -14.43
CA GLU A 164 6.39 0.12 -13.16
C GLU A 164 6.77 -0.80 -11.98
N GLN A 165 6.56 -2.11 -12.10
CA GLN A 165 6.91 -3.08 -11.06
C GLN A 165 8.43 -3.11 -10.80
N GLU A 166 9.25 -3.09 -11.83
CA GLU A 166 10.70 -3.04 -11.67
C GLU A 166 11.17 -1.73 -11.02
N LEU A 167 10.56 -0.61 -11.39
CA LEU A 167 10.81 0.67 -10.73
C LEU A 167 10.41 0.63 -9.27
N LEU A 168 9.21 0.14 -8.97
CA LEU A 168 8.71 -0.01 -7.59
C LEU A 168 9.63 -0.92 -6.77
N ARG A 169 10.12 -2.04 -7.34
CA ARG A 169 11.06 -2.95 -6.65
C ARG A 169 12.33 -2.22 -6.22
N ARG A 170 12.89 -1.39 -7.10
CA ARG A 170 14.06 -0.56 -6.79
C ARG A 170 13.76 0.41 -5.65
N LEU A 171 12.63 1.14 -5.73
CA LEU A 171 12.24 2.13 -4.72
C LEU A 171 11.92 1.49 -3.36
N VAL A 172 11.29 0.33 -3.36
CA VAL A 172 11.03 -0.48 -2.17
C VAL A 172 12.33 -0.94 -1.52
N GLY A 173 13.35 -1.28 -2.33
CA GLY A 173 14.67 -1.64 -1.83
C GLY A 173 15.40 -0.51 -1.10
N GLU A 174 15.00 0.75 -1.31
CA GLU A 174 15.54 1.92 -0.61
C GLU A 174 14.79 2.23 0.72
N SER A 175 13.65 1.58 0.95
CA SER A 175 12.82 1.82 2.15
C SER A 175 13.51 1.33 3.42
N ILE A 176 13.29 2.05 4.52
CA ILE A 176 13.74 1.63 5.87
C ILE A 176 12.68 0.83 6.63
N LEU A 177 11.50 0.69 6.07
CA LEU A 177 10.44 -0.10 6.70
C LEU A 177 10.75 -1.60 6.55
N PRO A 178 10.39 -2.43 7.53
CA PRO A 178 10.37 -3.87 7.32
C PRO A 178 9.53 -4.19 6.09
N THR A 179 10.10 -4.92 5.12
CA THR A 179 9.49 -5.16 3.82
C THR A 179 9.35 -6.64 3.53
N LEU A 180 8.20 -7.03 2.99
CA LEU A 180 7.90 -8.33 2.41
C LEU A 180 7.61 -8.15 0.92
N GLU A 181 8.37 -8.81 0.04
CA GLU A 181 7.97 -8.98 -1.37
C GLU A 181 7.07 -10.21 -1.46
N LEU A 182 5.87 -10.02 -2.03
CA LEU A 182 4.82 -11.02 -2.10
C LEU A 182 4.43 -11.28 -3.56
N ASP A 183 4.78 -12.45 -4.09
CA ASP A 183 4.34 -12.88 -5.42
C ASP A 183 2.87 -13.36 -5.39
N ILE A 184 2.02 -12.66 -6.13
CA ILE A 184 0.59 -12.96 -6.30
C ILE A 184 0.25 -13.48 -7.71
N SER A 185 1.22 -14.03 -8.43
CA SER A 185 1.04 -14.53 -9.80
C SER A 185 -0.04 -15.58 -9.92
N ASN A 186 -0.20 -16.40 -8.89
CA ASN A 186 -1.21 -17.46 -8.83
C ASN A 186 -2.64 -16.96 -8.49
N GLY A 187 -2.80 -15.68 -8.16
CA GLY A 187 -4.09 -15.08 -7.78
C GLY A 187 -4.66 -15.54 -6.43
N ASN A 188 -3.88 -16.28 -5.62
CA ASN A 188 -4.34 -16.82 -4.34
C ASN A 188 -4.29 -15.76 -3.22
N VAL A 189 -5.33 -14.94 -3.13
CA VAL A 189 -5.45 -13.89 -2.09
C VAL A 189 -5.44 -14.48 -0.68
N ALA A 190 -6.10 -15.62 -0.44
CA ALA A 190 -6.13 -16.23 0.89
C ALA A 190 -4.73 -16.64 1.36
N GLY A 191 -3.97 -17.36 0.52
CA GLY A 191 -2.60 -17.76 0.86
C GLY A 191 -1.66 -16.55 0.99
N ALA A 192 -1.89 -15.48 0.22
CA ALA A 192 -1.14 -14.23 0.34
C ALA A 192 -1.37 -13.56 1.71
N VAL A 193 -2.62 -13.51 2.16
CA VAL A 193 -3.00 -12.93 3.47
C VAL A 193 -2.47 -13.77 4.62
N ASP A 194 -2.52 -15.10 4.54
CA ASP A 194 -1.90 -15.99 5.52
C ASP A 194 -0.39 -15.73 5.62
N GLY A 195 0.31 -15.63 4.48
CA GLY A 195 1.74 -15.32 4.44
C GLY A 195 2.09 -13.95 5.04
N ILE A 196 1.27 -12.93 4.80
CA ILE A 196 1.45 -11.62 5.42
C ILE A 196 1.25 -11.70 6.95
N ALA A 197 0.23 -12.42 7.41
CA ALA A 197 -0.07 -12.56 8.83
C ALA A 197 1.05 -13.32 9.59
N ASP A 198 1.60 -14.36 8.98
CA ASP A 198 2.74 -15.12 9.50
C ASP A 198 3.98 -14.22 9.59
N TRP A 199 4.33 -13.53 8.53
CA TRP A 199 5.45 -12.59 8.50
C TRP A 199 5.30 -11.46 9.52
N MET A 200 4.09 -10.88 9.69
CA MET A 200 3.80 -9.88 10.70
C MET A 200 3.94 -10.43 12.12
N THR A 201 3.66 -11.73 12.32
CA THR A 201 3.87 -12.43 13.60
C THR A 201 5.36 -12.58 13.89
N GLU A 202 6.13 -13.04 12.92
CA GLU A 202 7.59 -13.25 13.03
C GLU A 202 8.35 -11.95 13.29
N THR A 203 7.98 -10.89 12.63
CA THR A 203 8.61 -9.56 12.78
C THR A 203 8.10 -8.77 13.98
N GLY A 204 7.08 -9.27 14.69
CA GLY A 204 6.43 -8.58 15.80
C GLY A 204 5.55 -7.40 15.36
N GLY A 205 5.25 -7.30 14.06
CA GLY A 205 4.49 -6.21 13.45
C GLY A 205 3.01 -6.16 13.85
N LEU A 206 2.49 -7.24 14.43
CA LEU A 206 1.11 -7.28 14.94
C LEU A 206 0.89 -6.39 16.17
N TRP A 207 1.95 -6.06 16.92
CA TRP A 207 1.82 -5.45 18.22
C TRP A 207 2.31 -4.02 18.27
N ALA A 208 1.61 -3.19 19.02
CA ALA A 208 2.03 -1.81 19.23
C ALA A 208 3.44 -1.75 19.81
N LYS A 209 4.35 -0.98 19.19
CA LYS A 209 5.67 -0.70 19.76
C LYS A 209 5.54 0.06 21.09
N ARG A 210 6.34 -0.33 22.09
CA ARG A 210 6.42 0.40 23.36
C ARG A 210 6.96 1.81 23.08
N ARG A 211 6.43 2.82 23.79
CA ARG A 211 7.15 4.10 23.90
C ARG A 211 8.48 3.83 24.60
N ILE A 212 9.56 4.18 23.94
CA ILE A 212 10.87 4.32 24.58
C ILE A 212 10.85 5.64 25.33
#